data_892bbb38fcf86521dfddcd8c1ea4b1ae
#
_entry.id   892bbb38fcf86521dfddcd8c1ea4b1ae
#
_cell.length_a   1.000
_cell.length_b   1.000
_cell.length_c   1.000
_cell.angle_alpha   90.00
_cell.angle_beta   90.00
_cell.angle_gamma   90.00
#
_symmetry.space_group_name_H-M   'P 1'
#
loop_
_entity.id
_entity.type
_entity.pdbx_description
1 polymer ?
#
loop_
_entity_poly.entity_id
_entity_poly.type
_entity_poly.pdbx_seq_one_letter_code
_entity_poly.pdbx_strand_id
1 'polypeptide(L)'
;MTRILLARHGETDWNREGRWQGHSDRPLNAAGLAQAEALARRMAGERIDALYTSDLARASQTAEAVRRRTGLEPIPTPGLREVDVGELAGLDRAEAARRYPDWYTRWREGTVESYPGGEQFSDLRDRALGAFDRIADRHAGQTALAVCHNGIVRAIVLHVLGLEPGARPRIAPGPNCSLTVVERQRRRLVLVALNDAGHLDGLV
;
A
#
# COMPACT_ATOMS: atom_id res chain seq x y z
N MET A 1 13.11 -14.06 -13.16
CA MET A 1 12.20 -12.88 -13.05
C MET A 1 11.35 -13.11 -11.82
N THR A 2 11.25 -12.13 -10.92
CA THR A 2 10.40 -12.20 -9.74
C THR A 2 9.25 -11.24 -9.93
N ARG A 3 8.01 -11.67 -9.69
CA ARG A 3 6.82 -10.85 -9.82
C ARG A 3 6.26 -10.54 -8.43
N ILE A 4 6.07 -9.27 -8.10
CA ILE A 4 5.50 -8.84 -6.84
C ILE A 4 4.20 -8.08 -7.13
N LEU A 5 3.11 -8.59 -6.55
CA LEU A 5 1.81 -7.95 -6.54
C LEU A 5 1.68 -7.17 -5.23
N LEU A 6 1.57 -5.87 -5.32
CA LEU A 6 1.32 -4.99 -4.18
C LEU A 6 -0.18 -4.73 -4.11
N ALA A 7 -0.85 -5.24 -3.09
CA ALA A 7 -2.26 -5.00 -2.84
C ALA A 7 -2.44 -3.93 -1.78
N ARG A 8 -3.20 -2.88 -2.07
CA ARG A 8 -3.67 -1.97 -1.02
C ARG A 8 -4.69 -2.70 -0.15
N HIS A 9 -4.66 -2.51 1.17
CA HIS A 9 -5.67 -3.06 2.09
C HIS A 9 -7.10 -2.65 1.73
N GLY A 10 -8.11 -3.39 2.19
CA GLY A 10 -9.53 -3.08 2.05
C GLY A 10 -9.94 -1.79 2.80
N GLU A 11 -11.13 -1.27 2.52
CA GLU A 11 -11.63 -0.02 3.09
C GLU A 11 -11.79 -0.11 4.61
N THR A 12 -11.47 0.99 5.29
CA THR A 12 -11.76 1.24 6.71
C THR A 12 -12.74 2.42 6.82
N ASP A 13 -13.37 2.63 7.97
CA ASP A 13 -14.21 3.82 8.17
C ASP A 13 -13.43 5.11 7.95
N TRP A 14 -12.16 5.17 8.36
CA TRP A 14 -11.32 6.34 8.14
C TRP A 14 -10.95 6.58 6.66
N ASN A 15 -10.93 5.54 5.83
CA ASN A 15 -10.83 5.74 4.38
C ASN A 15 -12.09 6.44 3.84
N ARG A 16 -13.27 5.97 4.22
CA ARG A 16 -14.57 6.53 3.81
C ARG A 16 -14.74 7.97 4.29
N GLU A 17 -14.25 8.28 5.50
CA GLU A 17 -14.30 9.61 6.09
C GLU A 17 -13.18 10.54 5.58
N GLY A 18 -12.25 10.07 4.78
CA GLY A 18 -11.11 10.85 4.27
C GLY A 18 -10.07 11.24 5.32
N ARG A 19 -9.99 10.48 6.45
CA ARG A 19 -9.05 10.72 7.54
C ARG A 19 -7.71 10.04 7.31
N TRP A 20 -6.63 10.71 7.71
CA TRP A 20 -5.30 10.09 7.74
C TRP A 20 -5.22 9.00 8.81
N GLN A 21 -4.71 7.84 8.44
CA GLN A 21 -4.60 6.69 9.35
C GLN A 21 -3.19 6.49 9.88
N GLY A 22 -2.18 6.54 8.99
CA GLY A 22 -0.81 6.20 9.35
C GLY A 22 -0.71 4.85 10.07
N HIS A 23 -0.08 4.85 11.23
CA HIS A 23 0.07 3.68 12.09
C HIS A 23 -1.14 3.43 13.02
N SER A 24 -2.20 4.27 13.00
CA SER A 24 -3.43 3.98 13.74
C SER A 24 -4.02 2.66 13.28
N ASP A 25 -4.25 1.74 14.22
CA ASP A 25 -4.64 0.37 13.91
C ASP A 25 -6.17 0.25 13.81
N ARG A 26 -6.70 0.54 12.62
CA ARG A 26 -8.12 0.50 12.29
C ARG A 26 -8.47 -0.76 11.50
N PRO A 27 -9.55 -1.49 11.89
CA PRO A 27 -10.00 -2.66 11.15
C PRO A 27 -10.69 -2.28 9.84
N LEU A 28 -10.91 -3.28 8.98
CA LEU A 28 -11.77 -3.15 7.81
C LEU A 28 -13.21 -2.87 8.22
N ASN A 29 -13.91 -2.06 7.43
CA ASN A 29 -15.36 -1.94 7.50
C ASN A 29 -16.04 -3.02 6.61
N ALA A 30 -17.37 -3.00 6.54
CA ALA A 30 -18.11 -3.99 5.75
C ALA A 30 -17.75 -3.97 4.25
N ALA A 31 -17.55 -2.78 3.66
CA ALA A 31 -17.10 -2.64 2.29
C ALA A 31 -15.70 -3.21 2.10
N GLY A 32 -14.77 -2.91 3.03
CA GLY A 32 -13.40 -3.44 3.00
C GLY A 32 -13.34 -4.95 3.11
N LEU A 33 -14.22 -5.58 3.89
CA LEU A 33 -14.32 -7.04 3.97
C LEU A 33 -14.79 -7.63 2.62
N ALA A 34 -15.78 -7.01 1.97
CA ALA A 34 -16.24 -7.43 0.64
C ALA A 34 -15.14 -7.27 -0.44
N GLN A 35 -14.41 -6.15 -0.40
CA GLN A 35 -13.26 -5.90 -1.28
C GLN A 35 -12.14 -6.93 -1.05
N ALA A 36 -11.84 -7.27 0.20
CA ALA A 36 -10.85 -8.29 0.54
C ALA A 36 -11.24 -9.69 0.01
N GLU A 37 -12.53 -10.05 0.06
CA GLU A 37 -13.03 -11.30 -0.54
C GLU A 37 -12.96 -11.28 -2.08
N ALA A 38 -13.18 -10.13 -2.72
CA ALA A 38 -13.01 -9.98 -4.18
C ALA A 38 -11.53 -10.16 -4.58
N LEU A 39 -10.61 -9.52 -3.85
CA LEU A 39 -9.17 -9.73 -4.03
C LEU A 39 -8.80 -11.21 -3.84
N ALA A 40 -9.32 -11.85 -2.80
CA ALA A 40 -9.05 -13.25 -2.50
C ALA A 40 -9.53 -14.19 -3.63
N ARG A 41 -10.71 -13.93 -4.22
CA ARG A 41 -11.18 -14.66 -5.40
C ARG A 41 -10.24 -14.48 -6.60
N ARG A 42 -9.78 -13.25 -6.84
CA ARG A 42 -8.81 -12.95 -7.90
C ARG A 42 -7.51 -13.74 -7.69
N MET A 43 -6.99 -13.77 -6.46
CA MET A 43 -5.74 -14.46 -6.14
C MET A 43 -5.86 -15.99 -6.21
N ALA A 44 -7.02 -16.56 -5.96
CA ALA A 44 -7.26 -18.00 -6.15
C ALA A 44 -7.17 -18.43 -7.62
N GLY A 45 -7.37 -17.52 -8.55
CA GLY A 45 -7.21 -17.74 -9.99
C GLY A 45 -5.79 -17.46 -10.51
N GLU A 46 -4.90 -16.97 -9.67
CA GLU A 46 -3.50 -16.67 -10.02
C GLU A 46 -2.54 -17.59 -9.27
N ARG A 47 -1.43 -17.94 -9.93
CA ARG A 47 -0.34 -18.66 -9.24
C ARG A 47 0.45 -17.68 -8.41
N ILE A 48 0.24 -17.70 -7.08
CA ILE A 48 1.07 -16.99 -6.10
C ILE A 48 1.79 -18.02 -5.23
N ASP A 49 3.06 -17.78 -4.93
CA ASP A 49 3.93 -18.71 -4.21
C ASP A 49 4.14 -18.27 -2.75
N ALA A 50 3.85 -17.00 -2.42
CA ALA A 50 3.98 -16.47 -1.06
C ALA A 50 3.03 -15.29 -0.82
N LEU A 51 2.64 -15.12 0.45
CA LEU A 51 1.77 -14.05 0.92
C LEU A 51 2.49 -13.27 2.04
N TYR A 52 2.72 -11.99 1.82
CA TYR A 52 3.25 -11.04 2.78
C TYR A 52 2.20 -10.03 3.19
N THR A 53 2.27 -9.50 4.39
CA THR A 53 1.34 -8.46 4.84
C THR A 53 2.01 -7.45 5.77
N SER A 54 1.59 -6.20 5.70
CA SER A 54 1.78 -5.29 6.83
C SER A 54 1.09 -5.87 8.07
N ASP A 55 1.67 -5.66 9.23
CA ASP A 55 1.14 -6.12 10.51
C ASP A 55 0.01 -5.23 11.08
N LEU A 56 -0.39 -4.16 10.37
CA LEU A 56 -1.56 -3.35 10.73
C LEU A 56 -2.86 -4.13 10.42
N ALA A 57 -3.85 -4.04 11.32
CA ALA A 57 -5.07 -4.85 11.31
C ALA A 57 -5.77 -4.87 9.95
N ARG A 58 -5.96 -3.72 9.31
CA ARG A 58 -6.59 -3.62 7.99
C ARG A 58 -5.89 -4.43 6.90
N ALA A 59 -4.55 -4.46 6.92
CA ALA A 59 -3.77 -5.24 5.97
C ALA A 59 -3.80 -6.73 6.33
N SER A 60 -3.64 -7.06 7.61
CA SER A 60 -3.72 -8.44 8.10
C SER A 60 -5.09 -9.07 7.83
N GLN A 61 -6.19 -8.34 8.02
CA GLN A 61 -7.54 -8.82 7.71
C GLN A 61 -7.74 -9.03 6.20
N THR A 62 -7.16 -8.16 5.37
CA THR A 62 -7.18 -8.33 3.91
C THR A 62 -6.40 -9.58 3.51
N ALA A 63 -5.20 -9.78 4.06
CA ALA A 63 -4.38 -10.96 3.82
C ALA A 63 -5.05 -12.25 4.31
N GLU A 64 -5.77 -12.20 5.42
CA GLU A 64 -6.52 -13.34 5.96
C GLU A 64 -7.61 -13.82 4.98
N ALA A 65 -8.29 -12.93 4.27
CA ALA A 65 -9.23 -13.33 3.23
C ALA A 65 -8.52 -14.10 2.10
N VAL A 66 -7.32 -13.64 1.68
CA VAL A 66 -6.50 -14.34 0.69
C VAL A 66 -6.04 -15.70 1.22
N ARG A 67 -5.55 -15.76 2.47
CA ARG A 67 -5.15 -17.03 3.11
C ARG A 67 -6.24 -18.09 3.04
N ARG A 68 -7.48 -17.75 3.38
CA ARG A 68 -8.61 -18.68 3.34
C ARG A 68 -8.87 -19.28 1.97
N ARG A 69 -8.51 -18.58 0.89
CA ARG A 69 -8.72 -19.04 -0.50
C ARG A 69 -7.52 -19.76 -1.10
N THR A 70 -6.31 -19.38 -0.69
CA THR A 70 -5.08 -19.90 -1.31
C THR A 70 -4.34 -20.92 -0.45
N GLY A 71 -4.62 -20.97 0.87
CA GLY A 71 -3.90 -21.77 1.83
C GLY A 71 -2.51 -21.23 2.19
N LEU A 72 -2.11 -20.06 1.66
CA LEU A 72 -0.82 -19.45 1.96
C LEU A 72 -0.86 -18.69 3.28
N GLU A 73 0.05 -19.00 4.20
CA GLU A 73 0.16 -18.28 5.47
C GLU A 73 0.76 -16.88 5.25
N PRO A 74 0.11 -15.81 5.77
CA PRO A 74 0.63 -14.47 5.67
C PRO A 74 1.89 -14.28 6.51
N ILE A 75 2.93 -13.71 5.93
CA ILE A 75 4.19 -13.37 6.61
C ILE A 75 4.15 -11.91 7.03
N PRO A 76 3.99 -11.59 8.32
CA PRO A 76 3.97 -10.20 8.80
C PRO A 76 5.32 -9.52 8.51
N THR A 77 5.25 -8.32 7.92
CA THR A 77 6.42 -7.57 7.47
C THR A 77 6.26 -6.09 7.85
N PRO A 78 6.84 -5.64 8.97
CA PRO A 78 6.70 -4.26 9.44
C PRO A 78 7.19 -3.20 8.42
N GLY A 79 8.13 -3.55 7.56
CA GLY A 79 8.59 -2.68 6.45
C GLY A 79 7.48 -2.33 5.44
N LEU A 80 6.34 -3.05 5.46
CA LEU A 80 5.16 -2.78 4.64
C LEU A 80 4.11 -1.90 5.35
N ARG A 81 4.34 -1.43 6.59
CA ARG A 81 3.43 -0.48 7.25
C ARG A 81 3.22 0.78 6.43
N GLU A 82 2.06 1.42 6.60
CA GLU A 82 1.80 2.74 6.03
C GLU A 82 2.80 3.78 6.55
N VAL A 83 2.91 4.92 5.88
CA VAL A 83 3.67 6.06 6.40
C VAL A 83 3.12 6.46 7.78
N ASP A 84 4.01 6.72 8.74
CA ASP A 84 3.59 7.33 9.99
C ASP A 84 3.24 8.80 9.73
N VAL A 85 1.97 9.12 9.91
CA VAL A 85 1.44 10.48 9.67
C VAL A 85 1.49 11.36 10.90
N GLY A 86 2.03 10.85 12.01
CA GLY A 86 2.24 11.60 13.25
C GLY A 86 0.97 12.30 13.73
N GLU A 87 1.06 13.62 13.91
CA GLU A 87 0.00 14.46 14.44
C GLU A 87 -1.23 14.60 13.53
N LEU A 88 -1.15 14.12 12.29
CA LEU A 88 -2.30 14.11 11.37
C LEU A 88 -3.22 12.90 11.57
N ALA A 89 -2.82 11.91 12.39
CA ALA A 89 -3.63 10.73 12.63
C ALA A 89 -5.03 11.11 13.14
N GLY A 90 -6.07 10.63 12.41
CA GLY A 90 -7.47 10.92 12.71
C GLY A 90 -8.01 12.25 12.16
N LEU A 91 -7.17 13.15 11.67
CA LEU A 91 -7.63 14.39 11.04
C LEU A 91 -8.11 14.12 9.60
N ASP A 92 -9.18 14.80 9.21
CA ASP A 92 -9.55 14.92 7.81
C ASP A 92 -8.73 16.03 7.10
N ARG A 93 -8.94 16.19 5.79
CA ARG A 93 -8.20 17.18 4.99
C ARG A 93 -8.48 18.62 5.42
N ALA A 94 -9.71 18.95 5.82
CA ALA A 94 -10.08 20.30 6.24
C ALA A 94 -9.50 20.62 7.62
N GLU A 95 -9.52 19.65 8.52
CA GLU A 95 -8.89 19.76 9.86
C GLU A 95 -7.38 19.93 9.75
N ALA A 96 -6.72 19.14 8.89
CA ALA A 96 -5.28 19.29 8.65
C ALA A 96 -4.92 20.64 8.02
N ALA A 97 -5.71 21.11 7.05
CA ALA A 97 -5.48 22.44 6.45
C ALA A 97 -5.63 23.58 7.46
N ARG A 98 -6.54 23.46 8.44
CA ARG A 98 -6.70 24.48 9.51
C ARG A 98 -5.59 24.42 10.54
N ARG A 99 -5.14 23.22 10.94
CA ARG A 99 -4.12 23.07 12.01
C ARG A 99 -2.70 23.25 11.49
N TYR A 100 -2.44 22.89 10.22
CA TYR A 100 -1.12 22.88 9.61
C TYR A 100 -1.15 23.54 8.22
N PRO A 101 -1.56 24.82 8.08
CA PRO A 101 -1.84 25.44 6.77
C PRO A 101 -0.64 25.45 5.83
N ASP A 102 0.55 25.82 6.33
CA ASP A 102 1.78 25.87 5.53
C ASP A 102 2.22 24.48 5.09
N TRP A 103 2.14 23.50 6.01
CA TRP A 103 2.45 22.12 5.70
C TRP A 103 1.46 21.56 4.65
N TYR A 104 0.16 21.83 4.82
CA TYR A 104 -0.88 21.31 3.92
C TYR A 104 -0.72 21.87 2.50
N THR A 105 -0.39 23.16 2.34
CA THR A 105 -0.10 23.78 1.05
C THR A 105 1.08 23.10 0.38
N ARG A 106 2.20 22.99 1.05
CA ARG A 106 3.41 22.33 0.56
C ARG A 106 3.19 20.84 0.28
N TRP A 107 2.37 20.16 1.09
CA TRP A 107 2.01 18.75 0.86
C TRP A 107 1.25 18.57 -0.46
N ARG A 108 0.30 19.47 -0.78
CA ARG A 108 -0.41 19.45 -2.06
C ARG A 108 0.51 19.68 -3.25
N GLU A 109 1.51 20.51 -3.09
CA GLU A 109 2.53 20.80 -4.11
C GLU A 109 3.58 19.69 -4.24
N GLY A 110 3.65 18.76 -3.27
CA GLY A 110 4.65 17.70 -3.23
C GLY A 110 6.01 18.15 -2.71
N THR A 111 6.10 19.31 -2.05
CA THR A 111 7.36 19.91 -1.59
C THR A 111 7.68 19.66 -0.11
N VAL A 112 6.84 18.91 0.62
CA VAL A 112 7.16 18.49 1.99
C VAL A 112 8.04 17.24 2.01
N GLU A 113 8.87 17.13 3.04
CA GLU A 113 9.78 16.00 3.23
C GLU A 113 9.28 15.00 4.30
N SER A 114 8.39 15.46 5.20
CA SER A 114 7.88 14.66 6.31
C SER A 114 6.44 15.02 6.68
N TYR A 115 5.81 14.17 7.48
CA TYR A 115 4.57 14.51 8.19
C TYR A 115 4.88 15.19 9.53
N PRO A 116 4.04 16.11 10.03
CA PRO A 116 4.21 16.72 11.35
C PRO A 116 4.25 15.65 12.46
N GLY A 117 5.36 15.59 13.20
CA GLY A 117 5.58 14.55 14.22
C GLY A 117 5.61 13.12 13.70
N GLY A 118 5.70 12.93 12.38
CA GLY A 118 5.68 11.62 11.74
C GLY A 118 6.93 11.31 10.93
N GLU A 119 6.79 10.34 10.02
CA GLU A 119 7.89 9.77 9.23
C GLU A 119 8.34 10.70 8.10
N GLN A 120 9.63 10.68 7.78
CA GLN A 120 10.15 11.30 6.57
C GLN A 120 9.85 10.41 5.34
N PHE A 121 9.68 11.04 4.17
CA PHE A 121 9.43 10.27 2.95
C PHE A 121 10.64 9.46 2.47
N SER A 122 11.85 9.89 2.82
CA SER A 122 13.08 9.12 2.61
C SER A 122 13.05 7.82 3.39
N ASP A 123 12.67 7.87 4.67
CA ASP A 123 12.65 6.71 5.55
C ASP A 123 11.56 5.71 5.11
N LEU A 124 10.37 6.23 4.76
CA LEU A 124 9.30 5.44 4.14
C LEU A 124 9.81 4.70 2.89
N ARG A 125 10.46 5.45 1.98
CA ARG A 125 11.01 4.89 0.74
C ARG A 125 12.01 3.78 1.04
N ASP A 126 12.97 4.05 1.90
CA ASP A 126 14.09 3.13 2.16
C ASP A 126 13.61 1.83 2.84
N ARG A 127 12.66 1.93 3.80
CA ARG A 127 12.08 0.72 4.41
C ARG A 127 11.17 -0.06 3.45
N ALA A 128 10.41 0.65 2.59
CA ALA A 128 9.54 0.02 1.60
C ALA A 128 10.36 -0.74 0.55
N LEU A 129 11.42 -0.12 0.02
CA LEU A 129 12.35 -0.75 -0.92
C LEU A 129 13.11 -1.90 -0.27
N GLY A 130 13.60 -1.73 0.96
CA GLY A 130 14.24 -2.81 1.70
C GLY A 130 13.32 -4.01 1.93
N ALA A 131 12.02 -3.79 2.18
CA ALA A 131 11.04 -4.87 2.27
C ALA A 131 10.80 -5.53 0.91
N PHE A 132 10.62 -4.72 -0.14
CA PHE A 132 10.44 -5.19 -1.52
C PHE A 132 11.62 -6.06 -1.98
N ASP A 133 12.85 -5.61 -1.77
CA ASP A 133 14.05 -6.32 -2.19
C ASP A 133 14.22 -7.65 -1.46
N ARG A 134 13.99 -7.68 -0.13
CA ARG A 134 14.02 -8.94 0.63
C ARG A 134 12.99 -9.95 0.13
N ILE A 135 11.77 -9.52 -0.20
CA ILE A 135 10.74 -10.38 -0.79
C ILE A 135 11.21 -10.88 -2.16
N ALA A 136 11.70 -9.97 -3.00
CA ALA A 136 12.13 -10.29 -4.35
C ALA A 136 13.34 -11.25 -4.40
N ASP A 137 14.27 -11.12 -3.44
CA ASP A 137 15.43 -12.02 -3.31
C ASP A 137 15.01 -13.43 -2.87
N ARG A 138 14.09 -13.49 -1.90
CA ARG A 138 13.61 -14.78 -1.36
C ARG A 138 12.80 -15.59 -2.39
N HIS A 139 12.12 -14.90 -3.31
CA HIS A 139 11.20 -15.52 -4.28
C HIS A 139 11.70 -15.39 -5.72
N ALA A 140 12.99 -15.62 -5.94
CA ALA A 140 13.58 -15.60 -7.28
C ALA A 140 12.89 -16.60 -8.22
N GLY A 141 12.30 -16.08 -9.31
CA GLY A 141 11.55 -16.91 -10.27
C GLY A 141 10.08 -17.17 -9.91
N GLN A 142 9.61 -16.64 -8.79
CA GLN A 142 8.28 -16.84 -8.23
C GLN A 142 7.44 -15.55 -8.24
N THR A 143 6.17 -15.70 -7.86
CA THR A 143 5.23 -14.59 -7.66
C THR A 143 4.88 -14.46 -6.17
N ALA A 144 5.05 -13.27 -5.60
CA ALA A 144 4.64 -12.98 -4.23
C ALA A 144 3.54 -11.90 -4.20
N LEU A 145 2.54 -12.08 -3.35
CA LEU A 145 1.57 -11.05 -3.01
C LEU A 145 2.00 -10.35 -1.71
N ALA A 146 2.00 -9.02 -1.70
CA ALA A 146 2.25 -8.21 -0.52
C ALA A 146 1.08 -7.27 -0.26
N VAL A 147 0.31 -7.53 0.81
CA VAL A 147 -0.77 -6.65 1.24
C VAL A 147 -0.19 -5.51 2.06
N CYS A 148 -0.38 -4.30 1.58
CA CYS A 148 0.25 -3.10 2.12
C CYS A 148 -0.67 -1.87 2.03
N HIS A 149 -0.11 -0.69 1.87
CA HIS A 149 -0.81 0.59 1.94
C HIS A 149 -0.45 1.48 0.76
N ASN A 150 -1.23 2.54 0.58
CA ASN A 150 -1.04 3.47 -0.54
C ASN A 150 0.34 4.17 -0.52
N GLY A 151 0.84 4.55 0.66
CA GLY A 151 2.18 5.15 0.81
C GLY A 151 3.29 4.23 0.32
N ILE A 152 3.21 2.93 0.66
CA ILE A 152 4.16 1.89 0.22
C ILE A 152 4.12 1.72 -1.31
N VAL A 153 2.90 1.54 -1.87
CA VAL A 153 2.74 1.40 -3.33
C VAL A 153 3.36 2.60 -4.05
N ARG A 154 3.05 3.82 -3.60
CA ARG A 154 3.58 5.04 -4.22
C ARG A 154 5.09 5.16 -4.09
N ALA A 155 5.67 4.84 -2.93
CA ALA A 155 7.12 4.89 -2.74
C ALA A 155 7.84 3.95 -3.71
N ILE A 156 7.35 2.71 -3.87
CA ILE A 156 7.89 1.73 -4.80
C ILE A 156 7.71 2.18 -6.25
N VAL A 157 6.52 2.65 -6.63
CA VAL A 157 6.22 3.11 -8.00
C VAL A 157 7.08 4.31 -8.40
N LEU A 158 7.24 5.30 -7.52
CA LEU A 158 8.12 6.45 -7.78
C LEU A 158 9.56 6.00 -8.04
N HIS A 159 10.07 5.07 -7.21
CA HIS A 159 11.41 4.51 -7.40
C HIS A 159 11.55 3.77 -8.73
N VAL A 160 10.59 2.90 -9.09
CA VAL A 160 10.59 2.15 -10.36
C VAL A 160 10.61 3.07 -11.57
N LEU A 161 9.91 4.21 -11.48
CA LEU A 161 9.82 5.20 -12.54
C LEU A 161 10.98 6.22 -12.54
N GLY A 162 11.91 6.14 -11.58
CA GLY A 162 12.99 7.10 -11.41
C GLY A 162 12.50 8.52 -11.07
N LEU A 163 11.37 8.62 -10.36
CA LEU A 163 10.75 9.89 -9.98
C LEU A 163 11.08 10.26 -8.54
N GLU A 164 11.31 11.54 -8.31
CA GLU A 164 11.54 12.09 -6.96
C GLU A 164 10.25 12.09 -6.11
N PRO A 165 10.36 12.08 -4.76
CA PRO A 165 9.22 12.11 -3.86
C PRO A 165 8.23 13.24 -4.14
N GLY A 166 8.70 14.39 -4.61
CA GLY A 166 7.86 15.54 -5.03
C GLY A 166 6.89 15.21 -6.17
N ALA A 167 7.12 14.17 -6.95
CA ALA A 167 6.19 13.72 -7.99
C ALA A 167 4.95 12.96 -7.46
N ARG A 168 4.83 12.73 -6.14
CA ARG A 168 3.68 12.04 -5.52
C ARG A 168 2.30 12.52 -5.98
N PRO A 169 2.03 13.83 -6.14
CA PRO A 169 0.72 14.28 -6.60
C PRO A 169 0.36 13.83 -8.01
N ARG A 170 1.34 13.39 -8.81
CA ARG A 170 1.14 12.90 -10.18
C ARG A 170 0.68 11.44 -10.24
N ILE A 171 0.76 10.72 -9.13
CA ILE A 171 0.31 9.32 -9.03
C ILE A 171 -0.92 9.28 -8.13
N ALA A 172 -2.08 9.07 -8.73
CA ALA A 172 -3.32 8.92 -7.99
C ALA A 172 -3.27 7.70 -7.05
N PRO A 173 -3.86 7.78 -5.84
CA PRO A 173 -4.02 6.59 -5.01
C PRO A 173 -4.96 5.61 -5.71
N GLY A 174 -4.60 4.32 -5.68
CA GLY A 174 -5.50 3.26 -6.14
C GLY A 174 -6.69 3.07 -5.20
N PRO A 175 -7.81 2.50 -5.67
CA PRO A 175 -8.88 2.02 -4.81
C PRO A 175 -8.37 1.05 -3.74
N ASN A 176 -9.12 0.88 -2.66
CA ASN A 176 -8.83 -0.16 -1.68
C ASN A 176 -8.89 -1.55 -2.34
N CYS A 177 -8.02 -2.46 -1.98
CA CYS A 177 -7.78 -3.76 -2.62
C CYS A 177 -7.33 -3.72 -4.10
N SER A 178 -6.96 -2.56 -4.67
CA SER A 178 -6.33 -2.53 -6.00
C SER A 178 -4.95 -3.19 -6.00
N LEU A 179 -4.54 -3.68 -7.17
CA LEU A 179 -3.27 -4.36 -7.40
C LEU A 179 -2.33 -3.48 -8.22
N THR A 180 -1.09 -3.38 -7.78
CA THR A 180 0.02 -2.83 -8.55
C THR A 180 1.06 -3.94 -8.74
N VAL A 181 1.51 -4.15 -9.97
CA VAL A 181 2.41 -5.25 -10.32
C VAL A 181 3.77 -4.71 -10.70
N VAL A 182 4.79 -5.14 -9.98
CA VAL A 182 6.20 -4.82 -10.26
C VAL A 182 6.98 -6.11 -10.49
N GLU A 183 7.72 -6.17 -11.56
CA GLU A 183 8.62 -7.27 -11.88
C GLU A 183 10.08 -6.87 -11.68
N ARG A 184 10.84 -7.75 -11.01
CA ARG A 184 12.29 -7.63 -10.95
C ARG A 184 12.94 -8.57 -11.97
N GLN A 185 13.55 -7.96 -13.00
CA GLN A 185 14.24 -8.63 -14.10
C GLN A 185 15.75 -8.38 -13.96
N ARG A 186 16.50 -9.31 -13.35
CA ARG A 186 17.92 -9.12 -13.02
C ARG A 186 18.12 -7.90 -12.12
N ARG A 187 18.68 -6.79 -12.65
CA ARG A 187 18.90 -5.50 -11.96
C ARG A 187 17.88 -4.41 -12.32
N ARG A 188 16.81 -4.78 -13.03
CA ARG A 188 15.82 -3.83 -13.54
C ARG A 188 14.48 -4.07 -12.89
N LEU A 189 13.84 -3.01 -12.43
CA LEU A 189 12.44 -3.01 -11.98
C LEU A 189 11.55 -2.53 -13.14
N VAL A 190 10.43 -3.21 -13.33
CA VAL A 190 9.46 -2.89 -14.39
C VAL A 190 8.07 -2.78 -13.75
N LEU A 191 7.44 -1.61 -13.90
CA LEU A 191 6.03 -1.44 -13.55
C LEU A 191 5.17 -2.07 -14.65
N VAL A 192 4.46 -3.15 -14.33
CA VAL A 192 3.63 -3.90 -15.28
C VAL A 192 2.18 -3.44 -15.25
N ALA A 193 1.64 -3.16 -14.05
CA ALA A 193 0.31 -2.63 -13.87
C ALA A 193 0.29 -1.68 -12.67
N LEU A 194 -0.54 -0.65 -12.73
CA LEU A 194 -0.74 0.30 -11.65
C LEU A 194 -2.23 0.39 -11.31
N ASN A 195 -2.55 0.15 -10.04
CA ASN A 195 -3.91 0.33 -9.48
C ASN A 195 -5.01 -0.47 -10.22
N ASP A 196 -4.69 -1.68 -10.72
CA ASP A 196 -5.69 -2.58 -11.31
C ASP A 196 -6.78 -2.91 -10.28
N ALA A 197 -8.01 -2.58 -10.61
CA ALA A 197 -9.19 -2.74 -9.77
C ALA A 197 -10.30 -3.54 -10.46
N GLY A 198 -10.04 -4.19 -11.59
CA GLY A 198 -11.05 -4.89 -12.39
C GLY A 198 -11.79 -6.01 -11.64
N HIS A 199 -11.24 -6.53 -10.56
CA HIS A 199 -11.90 -7.52 -9.70
C HIS A 199 -12.84 -6.89 -8.66
N LEU A 200 -12.94 -5.56 -8.60
CA LEU A 200 -13.75 -4.80 -7.64
C LEU A 200 -15.03 -4.22 -8.24
N ASP A 201 -15.43 -4.68 -9.42
CA ASP A 201 -16.63 -4.18 -10.12
C ASP A 201 -17.85 -4.18 -9.20
N GLY A 202 -18.47 -3.01 -9.04
CA GLY A 202 -19.61 -2.78 -8.15
C GLY A 202 -19.25 -2.63 -6.65
N LEU A 203 -17.96 -2.66 -6.26
CA LEU A 203 -17.50 -2.50 -4.87
C LEU A 203 -16.71 -1.20 -4.62
N VAL A 204 -16.45 -0.39 -5.64
CA VAL A 204 -15.70 0.88 -5.59
C VAL A 204 -16.43 1.96 -6.37
#